data_1d8cfefb120291a3527eaf9a3bd35e08
#
_entry.id   1d8cfefb120291a3527eaf9a3bd35e08
#
_cell.length_a   1.000
_cell.length_b   1.000
_cell.length_c   1.000
_cell.angle_alpha   90.00
_cell.angle_beta   90.00
_cell.angle_gamma   90.00
#
_symmetry.space_group_name_H-M   'P 1'
#
loop_
_entity.id
_entity.type
_entity.pdbx_description
1 polymer ?
#
loop_
_entity_poly.entity_id
_entity_poly.type
_entity_poly.pdbx_seq_one_letter_code
_entity_poly.pdbx_strand_id
1 'polypeptide(L)'
;MVIVAKFDRTFANLPAEQFIEDWLVGKLNVKFLSIGDDFKFGAKRLGNFAMLQQAGKQFGFEVEDSRTFCLDELRISSTAIREALAKDDLQHAENLLGKPYRIFGRVIHGNKLGRTIGFPTANVRLHRQVNPVKGVYAVKVRLKSGEIFNGVANMGKRPTINGTIQLLEVHLFDFSRNIYGQMVEVEFSHKIRDEIKFPSFEALKAQIEQDVKTAKAFFAR
;
A
#
# COMPACT_ATOMS: atom_id res chain seq x y z
N MET A 1 9.72 -5.34 -18.93
CA MET A 1 10.52 -4.12 -18.67
C MET A 1 9.61 -3.07 -18.07
N VAL A 2 10.03 -2.32 -17.05
CA VAL A 2 9.27 -1.20 -16.47
C VAL A 2 9.99 0.09 -16.86
N ILE A 3 9.24 1.06 -17.40
CA ILE A 3 9.76 2.39 -17.78
C ILE A 3 9.24 3.38 -16.75
N VAL A 4 10.15 4.11 -16.09
CA VAL A 4 9.83 5.14 -15.10
C VAL A 4 10.18 6.50 -15.71
N ALA A 5 9.16 7.30 -16.04
CA ALA A 5 9.34 8.66 -16.48
C ALA A 5 9.31 9.62 -15.28
N LYS A 6 10.23 10.59 -15.23
CA LYS A 6 10.20 11.65 -14.25
C LYS A 6 9.02 12.58 -14.54
N PHE A 7 8.05 12.61 -13.62
CA PHE A 7 6.89 13.49 -13.76
C PHE A 7 7.20 14.87 -13.14
N ASP A 8 7.76 15.75 -13.96
CA ASP A 8 8.03 17.15 -13.58
C ASP A 8 7.10 18.11 -14.34
N ARG A 9 7.28 19.42 -14.13
CA ARG A 9 6.45 20.45 -14.78
C ARG A 9 6.53 20.40 -16.30
N THR A 10 7.68 20.08 -16.87
CA THR A 10 7.87 19.97 -18.32
C THR A 10 7.05 18.82 -18.88
N PHE A 11 7.15 17.64 -18.24
CA PHE A 11 6.39 16.47 -18.65
C PHE A 11 4.87 16.64 -18.41
N ALA A 12 4.47 17.28 -17.31
CA ALA A 12 3.07 17.56 -17.00
C ALA A 12 2.40 18.55 -18.00
N ASN A 13 3.17 19.42 -18.63
CA ASN A 13 2.70 20.39 -19.62
C ASN A 13 2.81 19.90 -21.07
N LEU A 14 3.26 18.66 -21.29
CA LEU A 14 3.37 18.08 -22.63
C LEU A 14 1.97 17.90 -23.24
N PRO A 15 1.69 18.50 -24.44
CA PRO A 15 0.43 18.27 -25.15
C PRO A 15 0.16 16.79 -25.40
N ALA A 16 -1.11 16.40 -25.49
CA ALA A 16 -1.48 14.99 -25.67
C ALA A 16 -0.94 14.42 -26.99
N GLU A 17 -1.02 15.19 -28.06
CA GLU A 17 -0.50 14.83 -29.42
C GLU A 17 1.02 14.60 -29.36
N GLN A 18 1.73 15.51 -28.71
CA GLN A 18 3.18 15.43 -28.59
C GLN A 18 3.60 14.25 -27.68
N PHE A 19 2.82 13.94 -26.65
CA PHE A 19 3.04 12.72 -25.84
C PHE A 19 2.91 11.45 -26.70
N ILE A 20 1.93 11.39 -27.59
CA ILE A 20 1.75 10.26 -28.49
C ILE A 20 2.95 10.15 -29.45
N GLU A 21 3.28 11.23 -30.17
CA GLU A 21 4.32 11.22 -31.20
C GLU A 21 5.71 10.96 -30.61
N ASP A 22 6.11 11.73 -29.58
CA ASP A 22 7.46 11.66 -29.04
C ASP A 22 7.69 10.43 -28.17
N TRP A 23 6.68 10.05 -27.37
CA TRP A 23 6.84 8.99 -26.37
C TRP A 23 6.32 7.65 -26.86
N LEU A 24 5.05 7.57 -27.25
CA LEU A 24 4.48 6.27 -27.62
C LEU A 24 5.06 5.77 -28.93
N VAL A 25 5.14 6.63 -29.94
CA VAL A 25 5.65 6.27 -31.27
C VAL A 25 7.18 6.36 -31.31
N GLY A 26 7.74 7.55 -31.01
CA GLY A 26 9.16 7.82 -31.23
C GLY A 26 10.07 7.06 -30.25
N LYS A 27 9.85 7.16 -28.93
CA LYS A 27 10.74 6.57 -27.94
C LYS A 27 10.42 5.12 -27.60
N LEU A 28 9.12 4.77 -27.52
CA LEU A 28 8.67 3.44 -27.08
C LEU A 28 8.37 2.50 -28.23
N ASN A 29 8.18 3.01 -29.45
CA ASN A 29 7.79 2.24 -30.62
C ASN A 29 6.63 1.28 -30.33
N VAL A 30 5.59 1.81 -29.66
CA VAL A 30 4.44 1.03 -29.20
C VAL A 30 3.77 0.33 -30.38
N LYS A 31 3.46 -0.95 -30.23
CA LYS A 31 2.70 -1.74 -31.21
C LYS A 31 1.31 -2.10 -30.71
N PHE A 32 1.17 -2.16 -29.39
CA PHE A 32 -0.10 -2.45 -28.72
C PHE A 32 -0.18 -1.67 -27.41
N LEU A 33 -1.33 -1.04 -27.15
CA LEU A 33 -1.58 -0.22 -25.98
C LEU A 33 -2.88 -0.67 -25.31
N SER A 34 -2.79 -1.21 -24.10
CA SER A 34 -3.96 -1.53 -23.26
C SER A 34 -4.09 -0.49 -22.16
N ILE A 35 -5.21 0.22 -22.10
CA ILE A 35 -5.50 1.28 -21.12
C ILE A 35 -6.96 1.23 -20.70
N GLY A 36 -7.28 1.81 -19.52
CA GLY A 36 -8.68 1.98 -19.09
C GLY A 36 -9.41 3.05 -19.92
N ASP A 37 -10.71 2.90 -20.05
CA ASP A 37 -11.64 3.82 -20.72
C ASP A 37 -11.62 5.24 -20.13
N ASP A 38 -11.31 5.35 -18.86
CA ASP A 38 -11.21 6.61 -18.09
C ASP A 38 -9.80 7.23 -18.14
N PHE A 39 -8.86 6.63 -18.87
CA PHE A 39 -7.49 7.12 -18.95
C PHE A 39 -7.42 8.50 -19.59
N LYS A 40 -6.79 9.44 -18.89
CA LYS A 40 -6.54 10.80 -19.34
C LYS A 40 -5.06 11.14 -19.24
N PHE A 41 -4.52 11.74 -20.32
CA PHE A 41 -3.10 12.06 -20.40
C PHE A 41 -2.86 13.42 -21.04
N GLY A 42 -1.59 13.83 -21.11
CA GLY A 42 -1.17 15.11 -21.66
C GLY A 42 -1.57 16.31 -20.79
N ALA A 43 -1.16 17.50 -21.23
CA ALA A 43 -1.43 18.74 -20.54
C ALA A 43 -2.93 18.93 -20.30
N LYS A 44 -3.28 19.37 -19.09
CA LYS A 44 -4.68 19.57 -18.63
C LYS A 44 -5.58 18.33 -18.79
N ARG A 45 -5.00 17.13 -18.95
CA ARG A 45 -5.73 15.86 -19.14
C ARG A 45 -6.63 15.84 -20.39
N LEU A 46 -6.23 16.53 -21.47
CA LEU A 46 -7.01 16.64 -22.69
C LEU A 46 -6.97 15.35 -23.53
N GLY A 47 -5.88 14.57 -23.45
CA GLY A 47 -5.78 13.26 -24.09
C GLY A 47 -6.76 12.25 -23.51
N ASN A 48 -7.33 11.40 -24.37
CA ASN A 48 -8.31 10.39 -24.01
C ASN A 48 -8.19 9.13 -24.89
N PHE A 49 -8.99 8.12 -24.59
CA PHE A 49 -9.00 6.84 -25.30
C PHE A 49 -9.26 7.01 -26.82
N ALA A 50 -10.24 7.84 -27.19
CA ALA A 50 -10.58 8.05 -28.60
C ALA A 50 -9.41 8.67 -29.39
N MET A 51 -8.66 9.60 -28.79
CA MET A 51 -7.47 10.19 -29.39
C MET A 51 -6.38 9.13 -29.63
N LEU A 52 -6.19 8.20 -28.69
CA LEU A 52 -5.23 7.11 -28.86
C LEU A 52 -5.66 6.13 -29.95
N GLN A 53 -6.96 5.82 -30.05
CA GLN A 53 -7.48 4.97 -31.13
C GLN A 53 -7.25 5.62 -32.51
N GLN A 54 -7.46 6.94 -32.62
CA GLN A 54 -7.19 7.67 -33.88
C GLN A 54 -5.71 7.66 -34.21
N ALA A 55 -4.85 7.92 -33.22
CA ALA A 55 -3.40 7.88 -33.37
C ALA A 55 -2.91 6.47 -33.73
N GLY A 56 -3.50 5.43 -33.11
CA GLY A 56 -3.19 4.03 -33.44
C GLY A 56 -3.41 3.71 -34.93
N LYS A 57 -4.52 4.21 -35.52
CA LYS A 57 -4.77 4.09 -36.98
C LYS A 57 -3.75 4.83 -37.80
N GLN A 58 -3.32 5.99 -37.35
CA GLN A 58 -2.35 6.85 -38.08
C GLN A 58 -0.92 6.31 -38.00
N PHE A 59 -0.49 5.84 -36.83
CA PHE A 59 0.92 5.47 -36.57
C PHE A 59 1.15 3.94 -36.49
N GLY A 60 0.12 3.12 -36.74
CA GLY A 60 0.26 1.68 -36.85
C GLY A 60 0.45 0.95 -35.54
N PHE A 61 -0.30 1.34 -34.51
CA PHE A 61 -0.39 0.60 -33.23
C PHE A 61 -1.85 0.31 -32.84
N GLU A 62 -2.08 -0.78 -32.16
CA GLU A 62 -3.40 -1.18 -31.68
C GLU A 62 -3.69 -0.57 -30.30
N VAL A 63 -4.95 -0.20 -30.06
CA VAL A 63 -5.40 0.32 -28.77
C VAL A 63 -6.59 -0.49 -28.30
N GLU A 64 -6.44 -1.14 -27.16
CA GLU A 64 -7.49 -1.91 -26.51
C GLU A 64 -7.91 -1.25 -25.20
N ASP A 65 -9.21 -1.26 -24.95
CA ASP A 65 -9.76 -0.92 -23.66
C ASP A 65 -9.56 -2.08 -22.68
N SER A 66 -8.77 -1.85 -21.63
CA SER A 66 -8.69 -2.83 -20.54
C SER A 66 -10.04 -2.88 -19.83
N ARG A 67 -10.75 -4.00 -20.02
CA ARG A 67 -12.08 -4.22 -19.46
C ARG A 67 -12.11 -3.85 -17.99
N THR A 68 -13.09 -3.04 -17.61
CA THR A 68 -13.40 -2.76 -16.21
C THR A 68 -13.80 -4.07 -15.52
N PHE A 69 -13.01 -4.47 -14.53
CA PHE A 69 -13.39 -5.61 -13.68
C PHE A 69 -14.43 -5.14 -12.67
N CYS A 70 -15.54 -5.86 -12.59
CA CYS A 70 -16.58 -5.65 -11.60
C CYS A 70 -16.69 -6.87 -10.69
N LEU A 71 -16.97 -6.62 -9.40
CA LEU A 71 -17.38 -7.62 -8.42
C LEU A 71 -18.79 -7.23 -7.99
N ASP A 72 -19.77 -8.14 -8.16
CA ASP A 72 -21.19 -7.88 -7.83
C ASP A 72 -21.70 -6.54 -8.39
N GLU A 73 -21.45 -6.28 -9.68
CA GLU A 73 -21.78 -5.03 -10.41
C GLU A 73 -21.00 -3.78 -9.95
N LEU A 74 -20.18 -3.86 -8.91
CA LEU A 74 -19.34 -2.77 -8.44
C LEU A 74 -17.99 -2.78 -9.19
N ARG A 75 -17.65 -1.62 -9.78
CA ARG A 75 -16.35 -1.43 -10.44
C ARG A 75 -15.21 -1.55 -9.41
N ILE A 76 -14.29 -2.49 -9.65
CA ILE A 76 -13.05 -2.58 -8.88
C ILE A 76 -12.16 -1.39 -9.24
N SER A 77 -11.82 -0.57 -8.24
CA SER A 77 -10.95 0.60 -8.44
C SER A 77 -10.02 0.81 -7.24
N SER A 78 -8.91 1.48 -7.47
CA SER A 78 -8.01 1.89 -6.36
C SER A 78 -8.71 2.77 -5.32
N THR A 79 -9.73 3.54 -5.74
CA THR A 79 -10.52 4.38 -4.83
C THR A 79 -11.39 3.52 -3.93
N ALA A 80 -12.17 2.58 -4.48
CA ALA A 80 -13.00 1.66 -3.70
C ALA A 80 -12.17 0.85 -2.69
N ILE A 81 -11.01 0.34 -3.11
CA ILE A 81 -10.10 -0.38 -2.21
C ILE A 81 -9.61 0.52 -1.07
N ARG A 82 -9.21 1.76 -1.35
CA ARG A 82 -8.75 2.70 -0.30
C ARG A 82 -9.88 3.09 0.65
N GLU A 83 -11.10 3.23 0.16
CA GLU A 83 -12.28 3.53 0.98
C GLU A 83 -12.64 2.36 1.90
N ALA A 84 -12.62 1.12 1.40
CA ALA A 84 -12.82 -0.07 2.22
C ALA A 84 -11.76 -0.16 3.33
N LEU A 85 -10.47 0.01 3.00
CA LEU A 85 -9.39 0.02 3.98
C LEU A 85 -9.49 1.16 4.99
N ALA A 86 -9.96 2.35 4.58
CA ALA A 86 -10.14 3.49 5.48
C ALA A 86 -11.32 3.30 6.45
N LYS A 87 -12.26 2.44 6.12
CA LYS A 87 -13.38 2.01 6.97
C LYS A 87 -13.07 0.74 7.78
N ASP A 88 -11.81 0.26 7.73
CA ASP A 88 -11.36 -0.98 8.35
C ASP A 88 -12.09 -2.24 7.85
N ASP A 89 -12.78 -2.17 6.70
CA ASP A 89 -13.42 -3.29 6.04
C ASP A 89 -12.39 -4.09 5.23
N LEU A 90 -11.57 -4.86 5.96
CA LEU A 90 -10.50 -5.66 5.38
C LEU A 90 -11.05 -6.77 4.46
N GLN A 91 -12.24 -7.32 4.79
CA GLN A 91 -12.85 -8.37 3.99
C GLN A 91 -13.32 -7.83 2.63
N HIS A 92 -13.97 -6.69 2.60
CA HIS A 92 -14.37 -6.06 1.34
C HIS A 92 -13.14 -5.63 0.52
N ALA A 93 -12.11 -5.08 1.18
CA ALA A 93 -10.83 -4.77 0.52
C ALA A 93 -10.17 -6.02 -0.07
N GLU A 94 -10.19 -7.16 0.62
CA GLU A 94 -9.69 -8.45 0.12
C GLU A 94 -10.48 -8.93 -1.10
N ASN A 95 -11.81 -8.86 -1.06
CA ASN A 95 -12.66 -9.22 -2.19
C ASN A 95 -12.33 -8.39 -3.43
N LEU A 96 -12.17 -7.06 -3.28
CA LEU A 96 -11.78 -6.16 -4.37
C LEU A 96 -10.35 -6.40 -4.87
N LEU A 97 -9.42 -6.78 -4.00
CA LEU A 97 -8.01 -7.04 -4.33
C LEU A 97 -7.75 -8.44 -4.87
N GLY A 98 -8.68 -9.39 -4.64
CA GLY A 98 -8.50 -10.82 -4.87
C GLY A 98 -7.48 -11.48 -3.92
N LYS A 99 -7.05 -10.77 -2.85
CA LYS A 99 -6.08 -11.24 -1.85
C LYS A 99 -6.11 -10.33 -0.63
N PRO A 100 -5.66 -10.82 0.57
CA PRO A 100 -5.55 -10.00 1.76
C PRO A 100 -4.69 -8.75 1.53
N TYR A 101 -5.03 -7.66 2.21
CA TYR A 101 -4.23 -6.43 2.15
C TYR A 101 -2.88 -6.62 2.83
N ARG A 102 -1.80 -6.27 2.12
CA ARG A 102 -0.43 -6.47 2.57
C ARG A 102 0.43 -5.23 2.37
N ILE A 103 1.38 -5.06 3.26
CA ILE A 103 2.42 -4.04 3.17
C ILE A 103 3.78 -4.70 3.16
N PHE A 104 4.61 -4.32 2.20
CA PHE A 104 6.00 -4.73 2.09
C PHE A 104 6.89 -3.60 2.59
N GLY A 105 7.88 -3.93 3.40
CA GLY A 105 8.84 -2.94 3.87
C GLY A 105 10.08 -3.56 4.48
N ARG A 106 11.12 -2.74 4.63
CA ARG A 106 12.37 -3.13 5.26
C ARG A 106 12.30 -2.87 6.76
N VAL A 107 12.71 -3.83 7.56
CA VAL A 107 12.84 -3.66 9.01
C VAL A 107 14.01 -2.74 9.32
N ILE A 108 13.73 -1.64 10.00
CA ILE A 108 14.72 -0.63 10.40
C ILE A 108 14.85 -0.54 11.92
N HIS A 109 15.92 0.07 12.39
CA HIS A 109 16.06 0.38 13.82
C HIS A 109 15.06 1.46 14.24
N GLY A 110 14.37 1.24 15.34
CA GLY A 110 13.50 2.18 16.02
C GLY A 110 14.04 2.57 17.40
N ASN A 111 13.24 3.27 18.19
CA ASN A 111 13.63 3.73 19.53
C ASN A 111 13.74 2.61 20.59
N LYS A 112 13.40 1.37 20.23
CA LYS A 112 13.47 0.17 21.08
C LYS A 112 12.63 0.26 22.38
N LEU A 113 11.69 1.21 22.49
CA LEU A 113 10.84 1.38 23.69
C LEU A 113 10.00 0.12 24.00
N GLY A 114 9.48 -0.57 23.00
CA GLY A 114 8.74 -1.81 23.19
C GLY A 114 9.55 -2.90 23.90
N ARG A 115 10.88 -2.93 23.70
CA ARG A 115 11.76 -3.89 24.37
C ARG A 115 11.81 -3.69 25.90
N THR A 116 11.76 -2.44 26.37
CA THR A 116 11.82 -2.11 27.80
C THR A 116 10.57 -2.55 28.57
N ILE A 117 9.45 -2.71 27.85
CA ILE A 117 8.16 -3.14 28.43
C ILE A 117 7.82 -4.60 28.13
N GLY A 118 8.75 -5.36 27.53
CA GLY A 118 8.56 -6.79 27.21
C GLY A 118 7.90 -7.08 25.86
N PHE A 119 7.64 -6.06 25.05
CA PHE A 119 7.04 -6.18 23.70
C PHE A 119 7.97 -5.64 22.61
N PRO A 120 9.07 -6.35 22.28
CA PRO A 120 9.96 -5.90 21.22
C PRO A 120 9.22 -5.76 19.88
N THR A 121 9.41 -4.62 19.21
CA THR A 121 8.77 -4.33 17.94
C THR A 121 9.77 -4.24 16.80
N ALA A 122 9.41 -4.75 15.64
CA ALA A 122 10.06 -4.50 14.37
C ALA A 122 9.45 -3.25 13.74
N ASN A 123 10.29 -2.26 13.43
CA ASN A 123 9.85 -1.04 12.73
C ASN A 123 9.97 -1.28 11.23
N VAL A 124 8.86 -1.30 10.52
CA VAL A 124 8.82 -1.51 9.08
C VAL A 124 8.74 -0.17 8.36
N ARG A 125 9.78 0.15 7.58
CA ARG A 125 9.86 1.39 6.81
C ARG A 125 8.87 1.34 5.65
N LEU A 126 7.98 2.33 5.61
CA LEU A 126 7.02 2.52 4.54
C LEU A 126 7.55 3.54 3.53
N HIS A 127 7.53 3.20 2.24
CA HIS A 127 7.86 4.11 1.15
C HIS A 127 6.63 4.91 0.68
N ARG A 128 5.61 5.08 1.56
CA ARG A 128 4.34 5.75 1.25
C ARG A 128 4.17 6.96 2.16
N GLN A 129 3.70 8.06 1.60
CA GLN A 129 3.34 9.27 2.36
C GLN A 129 1.96 9.14 3.02
N VAL A 130 1.06 8.38 2.41
CA VAL A 130 -0.30 8.16 2.89
C VAL A 130 -0.59 6.67 2.98
N ASN A 131 -1.20 6.25 4.07
CA ASN A 131 -1.65 4.89 4.28
C ASN A 131 -3.15 4.88 4.59
N PRO A 132 -3.97 4.05 3.92
CA PRO A 132 -5.40 3.99 4.18
C PRO A 132 -5.75 3.36 5.53
N VAL A 133 -4.90 2.45 6.06
CA VAL A 133 -5.13 1.80 7.36
C VAL A 133 -4.46 2.58 8.50
N LYS A 134 -5.10 2.63 9.68
CA LYS A 134 -4.63 3.30 10.88
C LYS A 134 -5.05 2.51 12.11
N GLY A 135 -4.23 2.56 13.19
CA GLY A 135 -4.53 1.91 14.45
C GLY A 135 -3.86 0.55 14.61
N VAL A 136 -4.42 -0.30 15.45
CA VAL A 136 -3.83 -1.57 15.88
C VAL A 136 -4.56 -2.74 15.24
N TYR A 137 -3.79 -3.69 14.70
CA TYR A 137 -4.29 -4.83 13.92
C TYR A 137 -3.62 -6.13 14.36
N ALA A 138 -4.37 -7.23 14.31
CA ALA A 138 -3.80 -8.57 14.22
C ALA A 138 -3.23 -8.77 12.81
N VAL A 139 -1.99 -9.23 12.71
CA VAL A 139 -1.25 -9.35 11.44
C VAL A 139 -0.53 -10.68 11.34
N LYS A 140 -0.33 -11.15 10.10
CA LYS A 140 0.63 -12.20 9.77
C LYS A 140 1.84 -11.58 9.11
N VAL A 141 3.03 -11.96 9.54
CA VAL A 141 4.29 -11.46 8.98
C VAL A 141 5.03 -12.58 8.31
N ARG A 142 5.24 -12.43 7.01
CA ARG A 142 6.06 -13.36 6.22
C ARG A 142 7.49 -12.82 6.10
N LEU A 143 8.45 -13.63 6.51
CA LEU A 143 9.87 -13.35 6.34
C LEU A 143 10.36 -13.75 4.94
N LYS A 144 11.54 -13.27 4.56
CA LYS A 144 12.19 -13.65 3.29
C LYS A 144 12.43 -15.17 3.17
N SER A 145 12.58 -15.88 4.29
CA SER A 145 12.68 -17.35 4.35
C SER A 145 11.39 -18.08 3.96
N GLY A 146 10.24 -17.37 3.88
CA GLY A 146 8.92 -17.96 3.67
C GLY A 146 8.18 -18.26 4.98
N GLU A 147 8.84 -18.22 6.13
CA GLU A 147 8.22 -18.44 7.44
C GLU A 147 7.20 -17.36 7.76
N ILE A 148 6.08 -17.74 8.40
CA ILE A 148 5.00 -16.83 8.76
C ILE A 148 4.85 -16.83 10.29
N PHE A 149 4.79 -15.63 10.85
CA PHE A 149 4.58 -15.39 12.28
C PHE A 149 3.33 -14.54 12.48
N ASN A 150 2.53 -14.88 13.47
CA ASN A 150 1.45 -14.02 13.92
C ASN A 150 2.00 -12.88 14.78
N GLY A 151 1.30 -11.77 14.79
CA GLY A 151 1.71 -10.60 15.57
C GLY A 151 0.61 -9.57 15.73
N VAL A 152 0.94 -8.52 16.43
CA VAL A 152 0.13 -7.30 16.54
C VAL A 152 0.92 -6.12 15.94
N ALA A 153 0.26 -5.31 15.15
CA ALA A 153 0.89 -4.17 14.47
C ALA A 153 0.16 -2.87 14.81
N ASN A 154 0.93 -1.82 15.07
CA ASN A 154 0.44 -0.45 15.12
C ASN A 154 0.82 0.30 13.85
N MET A 155 -0.18 0.81 13.14
CA MET A 155 -0.02 1.70 12.00
C MET A 155 -0.33 3.13 12.42
N GLY A 156 0.71 3.90 12.66
CA GLY A 156 0.59 5.26 13.19
C GLY A 156 1.41 6.28 12.44
N LYS A 157 1.34 7.51 12.93
CA LYS A 157 2.12 8.65 12.45
C LYS A 157 3.11 9.08 13.51
N ARG A 158 4.35 9.28 13.11
CA ARG A 158 5.37 9.82 13.99
C ARG A 158 5.79 11.22 13.52
N PRO A 159 5.65 12.26 14.36
CA PRO A 159 6.20 13.56 14.06
C PRO A 159 7.73 13.49 13.94
N THR A 160 8.28 14.21 12.98
CA THR A 160 9.72 14.39 12.78
C THR A 160 10.03 15.87 12.58
N ILE A 161 11.30 16.25 12.64
CA ILE A 161 11.73 17.66 12.43
C ILE A 161 11.27 18.19 11.06
N ASN A 162 11.16 17.30 10.05
CA ASN A 162 10.82 17.68 8.66
C ASN A 162 9.40 17.23 8.24
N GLY A 163 8.50 16.93 9.18
CA GLY A 163 7.13 16.51 8.88
C GLY A 163 6.65 15.30 9.67
N THR A 164 5.82 14.49 9.07
CA THR A 164 5.24 13.28 9.69
C THR A 164 5.62 12.06 8.87
N ILE A 165 6.19 11.04 9.51
CA ILE A 165 6.50 9.76 8.87
C ILE A 165 5.42 8.75 9.27
N GLN A 166 4.94 7.99 8.29
CA GLN A 166 4.10 6.80 8.54
C GLN A 166 5.00 5.69 9.08
N LEU A 167 4.60 5.08 10.19
CA LEU A 167 5.37 4.03 10.85
C LEU A 167 4.48 2.81 11.07
N LEU A 168 4.99 1.66 10.70
CA LEU A 168 4.39 0.36 11.00
C LEU A 168 5.30 -0.33 12.01
N GLU A 169 4.84 -0.45 13.25
CA GLU A 169 5.50 -1.16 14.33
C GLU A 169 4.82 -2.50 14.55
N VAL A 170 5.58 -3.59 14.48
CA VAL A 170 5.03 -4.96 14.56
C VAL A 170 5.70 -5.72 15.69
N HIS A 171 4.91 -6.20 16.65
CA HIS A 171 5.32 -7.17 17.66
C HIS A 171 4.97 -8.58 17.18
N LEU A 172 6.00 -9.40 16.91
CA LEU A 172 5.86 -10.79 16.47
C LEU A 172 5.73 -11.70 17.70
N PHE A 173 4.77 -12.62 17.67
CA PHE A 173 4.58 -13.58 18.75
C PHE A 173 5.64 -14.69 18.68
N ASP A 174 6.13 -15.11 19.84
CA ASP A 174 7.06 -16.22 20.01
C ASP A 174 8.32 -16.11 19.13
N PHE A 175 8.80 -14.86 18.96
CA PHE A 175 9.88 -14.52 18.04
C PHE A 175 11.02 -13.76 18.75
N SER A 176 12.25 -14.28 18.66
CA SER A 176 13.42 -13.68 19.31
C SER A 176 14.60 -13.39 18.36
N ARG A 177 14.43 -13.67 17.05
CA ARG A 177 15.51 -13.52 16.06
C ARG A 177 15.73 -12.07 15.65
N ASN A 178 16.94 -11.75 15.20
CA ASN A 178 17.27 -10.46 14.58
C ASN A 178 16.86 -10.47 13.10
N ILE A 179 15.98 -9.52 12.73
CA ILE A 179 15.51 -9.33 11.35
C ILE A 179 15.76 -7.92 10.82
N TYR A 180 16.62 -7.13 11.46
CA TYR A 180 16.99 -5.81 10.93
C TYR A 180 17.57 -5.90 9.51
N GLY A 181 17.19 -4.94 8.67
CA GLY A 181 17.60 -4.91 7.26
C GLY A 181 16.86 -5.86 6.33
N GLN A 182 16.11 -6.84 6.87
CA GLN A 182 15.33 -7.77 6.05
C GLN A 182 14.06 -7.11 5.50
N MET A 183 13.64 -7.56 4.32
CA MET A 183 12.32 -7.27 3.78
C MET A 183 11.30 -8.21 4.41
N VAL A 184 10.18 -7.67 4.84
CA VAL A 184 9.04 -8.43 5.37
C VAL A 184 7.76 -8.04 4.65
N GLU A 185 6.84 -8.97 4.60
CA GLU A 185 5.46 -8.77 4.15
C GLU A 185 4.56 -8.83 5.38
N VAL A 186 3.77 -7.78 5.61
CA VAL A 186 2.83 -7.69 6.72
C VAL A 186 1.41 -7.72 6.17
N GLU A 187 0.68 -8.80 6.45
CA GLU A 187 -0.72 -9.02 6.08
C GLU A 187 -1.63 -8.58 7.22
N PHE A 188 -2.58 -7.70 6.91
CA PHE A 188 -3.55 -7.18 7.88
C PHE A 188 -4.76 -8.11 7.92
N SER A 189 -4.98 -8.76 9.07
CA SER A 189 -6.00 -9.80 9.23
C SER A 189 -7.25 -9.32 9.97
N HIS A 190 -7.09 -8.47 11.00
CA HIS A 190 -8.22 -8.00 11.81
C HIS A 190 -7.89 -6.69 12.51
N LYS A 191 -8.83 -5.72 12.50
CA LYS A 191 -8.73 -4.49 13.28
C LYS A 191 -8.99 -4.78 14.74
N ILE A 192 -8.08 -4.37 15.61
CA ILE A 192 -8.25 -4.50 17.07
C ILE A 192 -8.83 -3.22 17.66
N ARG A 193 -8.24 -2.06 17.32
CA ARG A 193 -8.68 -0.73 17.81
C ARG A 193 -8.01 0.42 17.06
N ASP A 194 -8.50 1.62 17.28
CA ASP A 194 -7.84 2.84 16.85
C ASP A 194 -6.64 3.20 17.72
N GLU A 195 -5.79 4.14 17.23
CA GLU A 195 -4.74 4.72 18.05
C GLU A 195 -5.34 5.55 19.18
N ILE A 196 -4.82 5.35 20.39
CA ILE A 196 -5.16 6.14 21.57
C ILE A 196 -3.87 6.67 22.22
N LYS A 197 -3.97 7.80 22.90
CA LYS A 197 -2.89 8.32 23.73
C LYS A 197 -3.03 7.78 25.14
N PHE A 198 -1.92 7.43 25.75
CA PHE A 198 -1.90 6.87 27.10
C PHE A 198 -1.36 7.90 28.09
N PRO A 199 -1.95 8.00 29.30
CA PRO A 199 -1.52 8.93 30.33
C PRO A 199 -0.20 8.51 30.98
N SER A 200 0.12 7.20 30.96
CA SER A 200 1.33 6.65 31.57
C SER A 200 1.88 5.47 30.77
N PHE A 201 3.08 5.05 31.10
CA PHE A 201 3.77 3.91 30.52
C PHE A 201 3.13 2.58 30.93
N GLU A 202 2.61 2.50 32.15
CA GLU A 202 1.88 1.37 32.70
C GLU A 202 0.57 1.16 31.96
N ALA A 203 -0.17 2.25 31.69
CA ALA A 203 -1.40 2.19 30.91
C ALA A 203 -1.15 1.71 29.47
N LEU A 204 -0.07 2.20 28.84
CA LEU A 204 0.36 1.72 27.52
C LEU A 204 0.67 0.23 27.55
N LYS A 205 1.44 -0.25 28.55
CA LYS A 205 1.81 -1.66 28.69
C LYS A 205 0.57 -2.54 28.86
N ALA A 206 -0.33 -2.18 29.76
CA ALA A 206 -1.57 -2.92 30.00
C ALA A 206 -2.43 -3.03 28.72
N GLN A 207 -2.50 -1.93 27.92
CA GLN A 207 -3.22 -1.97 26.66
C GLN A 207 -2.54 -2.86 25.62
N ILE A 208 -1.21 -2.84 25.50
CA ILE A 208 -0.50 -3.75 24.60
C ILE A 208 -0.72 -5.21 24.99
N GLU A 209 -0.73 -5.54 26.28
CA GLU A 209 -1.05 -6.89 26.77
C GLU A 209 -2.46 -7.32 26.32
N GLN A 210 -3.44 -6.41 26.40
CA GLN A 210 -4.80 -6.68 25.93
C GLN A 210 -4.86 -6.84 24.41
N ASP A 211 -4.16 -6.01 23.65
CA ASP A 211 -4.08 -6.09 22.18
C ASP A 211 -3.49 -7.45 21.74
N VAL A 212 -2.42 -7.90 22.41
CA VAL A 212 -1.80 -9.22 22.17
C VAL A 212 -2.76 -10.36 22.47
N LYS A 213 -3.51 -10.30 23.60
CA LYS A 213 -4.52 -11.31 23.93
C LYS A 213 -5.61 -11.38 22.86
N THR A 214 -6.10 -10.23 22.43
CA THR A 214 -7.12 -10.13 21.38
C THR A 214 -6.62 -10.71 20.05
N ALA A 215 -5.40 -10.37 19.63
CA ALA A 215 -4.82 -10.90 18.40
C ALA A 215 -4.58 -12.42 18.49
N LYS A 216 -4.07 -12.93 19.61
CA LYS A 216 -3.90 -14.39 19.82
C LYS A 216 -5.23 -15.13 19.78
N ALA A 217 -6.28 -14.59 20.41
CA ALA A 217 -7.63 -15.17 20.36
C ALA A 217 -8.22 -15.17 18.92
N PHE A 218 -7.93 -14.14 18.12
CA PHE A 218 -8.33 -14.12 16.72
C PHE A 218 -7.67 -15.23 15.90
N PHE A 219 -6.37 -15.48 16.08
CA PHE A 219 -5.64 -16.51 15.32
C PHE A 219 -5.85 -17.94 15.85
N ALA A 220 -6.46 -18.12 17.00
CA ALA A 220 -6.78 -19.43 17.57
C ALA A 220 -8.13 -20.00 17.10
N ARG A 221 -8.91 -19.23 16.35
CA ARG A 221 -10.18 -19.65 15.73
C ARG A 221 -9.92 -20.43 14.45
#